data_36640068871933a664df8b24395ecab9
#
_entry.id   36640068871933a664df8b24395ecab9
#
_cell.length_a   1.000
_cell.length_b   1.000
_cell.length_c   1.000
_cell.angle_alpha   90.00
_cell.angle_beta   90.00
_cell.angle_gamma   90.00
#
_symmetry.space_group_name_H-M   'P 1'
#
loop_
_entity.id
_entity.type
_entity.pdbx_description
1 polymer ?
#
loop_
_entity_poly.entity_id
_entity_poly.type
_entity_poly.pdbx_seq_one_letter_code
_entity_poly.pdbx_strand_id
1 'polypeptide(L)'
;MDIQMFRFFFDVVQTGSINKAAQINFVSSSSISRTLKLLEDEIGAELFKRSYTGMTLTQRGEDLFNEITPLLSGFEQIERKFSQHKDTQKVLHLTVCAHQNSVSSQAMLKFYNAYEKEHEYV
;
A
#
# COMPACT_ATOMS: atom_id res chain seq x y z
N MET A 1 5.63 -14.33 4.69
CA MET A 1 4.90 -13.06 4.79
C MET A 1 5.84 -11.97 5.18
N ASP A 2 5.73 -10.84 4.53
CA ASP A 2 6.56 -9.70 4.89
C ASP A 2 5.79 -8.40 4.67
N ILE A 3 6.40 -7.30 5.03
CA ILE A 3 5.72 -6.02 5.01
C ILE A 3 5.40 -5.60 3.57
N GLN A 4 6.20 -6.02 2.62
CA GLN A 4 5.98 -5.67 1.23
C GLN A 4 4.73 -6.35 0.69
N MET A 5 4.49 -7.58 1.08
CA MET A 5 3.28 -8.28 0.70
C MET A 5 2.05 -7.58 1.25
N PHE A 6 2.16 -7.09 2.48
CA PHE A 6 1.06 -6.36 3.10
C PHE A 6 0.81 -5.03 2.39
N ARG A 7 1.86 -4.37 1.94
CA ARG A 7 1.71 -3.13 1.22
C ARG A 7 1.00 -3.33 -0.10
N PHE A 8 1.39 -4.37 -0.81
CA PHE A 8 0.75 -4.68 -2.08
C PHE A 8 -0.73 -4.99 -1.85
N PHE A 9 -0.99 -5.77 -0.84
CA PHE A 9 -2.36 -6.13 -0.52
C PHE A 9 -3.18 -4.87 -0.18
N PHE A 10 -2.62 -4.02 0.66
CA PHE A 10 -3.27 -2.78 1.06
C PHE A 10 -3.58 -1.92 -0.16
N ASP A 11 -2.62 -1.77 -1.06
CA ASP A 11 -2.80 -0.94 -2.24
C ASP A 11 -3.85 -1.49 -3.19
N VAL A 12 -3.93 -2.79 -3.32
CA VAL A 12 -4.97 -3.39 -4.15
C VAL A 12 -6.34 -3.13 -3.54
N VAL A 13 -6.45 -3.22 -2.23
CA VAL A 13 -7.71 -2.94 -1.56
C VAL A 13 -8.12 -1.49 -1.75
N GLN A 14 -7.16 -0.58 -1.56
CA GLN A 14 -7.45 0.84 -1.67
C GLN A 14 -7.82 1.26 -3.09
N THR A 15 -7.18 0.69 -4.07
CA THR A 15 -7.42 1.08 -5.45
C THR A 15 -8.50 0.25 -6.13
N GLY A 16 -8.76 -0.92 -5.62
CA GLY A 16 -9.68 -1.85 -6.24
C GLY A 16 -9.12 -2.48 -7.50
N SER A 17 -7.83 -2.35 -7.73
CA SER A 17 -7.24 -2.78 -9.00
C SER A 17 -5.80 -3.21 -8.84
N ILE A 18 -5.48 -4.36 -9.37
CA ILE A 18 -4.10 -4.83 -9.38
C ILE A 18 -3.25 -3.92 -10.25
N ASN A 19 -3.78 -3.47 -11.37
CA ASN A 19 -3.03 -2.60 -12.27
C ASN A 19 -2.67 -1.28 -11.62
N LYS A 20 -3.59 -0.69 -10.91
CA LYS A 20 -3.32 0.56 -10.23
C LYS A 20 -2.33 0.39 -9.09
N ALA A 21 -2.46 -0.70 -8.36
CA ALA A 21 -1.52 -0.97 -7.28
C ALA A 21 -0.11 -1.17 -7.85
N ALA A 22 -0.02 -1.82 -9.01
CA ALA A 22 1.26 -2.03 -9.65
C ALA A 22 1.89 -0.71 -10.06
N GLN A 23 1.09 0.21 -10.57
CA GLN A 23 1.59 1.52 -10.95
C GLN A 23 2.12 2.29 -9.75
N ILE A 24 1.41 2.26 -8.66
CA ILE A 24 1.85 2.93 -7.44
C ILE A 24 3.17 2.39 -6.95
N ASN A 25 3.36 1.09 -7.10
CA ASN A 25 4.54 0.45 -6.57
C ASN A 25 5.66 0.28 -7.60
N PHE A 26 5.46 0.76 -8.79
CA PHE A 26 6.45 0.69 -9.86
C PHE A 26 6.88 -0.74 -10.17
N VAL A 27 5.93 -1.63 -10.18
CA VAL A 27 6.17 -3.03 -10.51
C VAL A 27 5.14 -3.49 -11.53
N SER A 28 5.29 -4.69 -12.03
CA SER A 28 4.34 -5.22 -13.00
C SER A 28 3.10 -5.75 -12.29
N SER A 29 2.00 -5.78 -13.01
CA SER A 29 0.77 -6.35 -12.49
C SER A 29 0.95 -7.81 -12.14
N SER A 30 1.75 -8.52 -12.93
CA SER A 30 1.98 -9.93 -12.65
C SER A 30 2.76 -10.13 -11.36
N SER A 31 3.62 -9.17 -10.99
CA SER A 31 4.32 -9.24 -9.71
C SER A 31 3.34 -9.13 -8.56
N ILE A 32 2.40 -8.19 -8.66
CA ILE A 32 1.38 -8.02 -7.63
C ILE A 32 0.53 -9.29 -7.53
N SER A 33 0.08 -9.78 -8.67
CA SER A 33 -0.75 -10.96 -8.71
C SER A 33 -0.09 -12.15 -8.05
N ARG A 34 1.17 -12.34 -8.38
CA ARG A 34 1.94 -13.45 -7.85
C ARG A 34 2.12 -13.31 -6.33
N THR A 35 2.41 -12.10 -5.90
CA THR A 35 2.61 -11.82 -4.49
C THR A 35 1.32 -12.08 -3.69
N LEU A 36 0.19 -11.65 -4.23
CA LEU A 36 -1.08 -11.86 -3.56
C LEU A 36 -1.39 -13.35 -3.46
N LYS A 37 -1.06 -14.09 -4.50
CA LYS A 37 -1.30 -15.52 -4.50
C LYS A 37 -0.44 -16.20 -3.43
N LEU A 38 0.80 -15.79 -3.31
CA LEU A 38 1.69 -16.32 -2.28
C LEU A 38 1.14 -16.00 -0.89
N LEU A 39 0.63 -14.80 -0.72
CA LEU A 39 0.06 -14.40 0.56
C LEU A 39 -1.15 -15.27 0.89
N GLU A 40 -2.01 -15.49 -0.08
CA GLU A 40 -3.17 -16.34 0.12
C GLU A 40 -2.76 -17.76 0.47
N ASP A 41 -1.73 -18.24 -0.19
CA ASP A 41 -1.24 -19.59 0.08
C ASP A 41 -0.69 -19.70 1.50
N GLU A 42 0.01 -18.69 1.95
CA GLU A 42 0.56 -18.70 3.30
C GLU A 42 -0.52 -18.62 4.36
N ILE A 43 -1.55 -17.84 4.10
CA ILE A 43 -2.65 -17.68 5.05
C ILE A 43 -3.59 -18.87 4.97
N GLY A 44 -3.65 -19.50 3.83
CA GLY A 44 -4.53 -20.64 3.63
C GLY A 44 -5.97 -20.26 3.34
N ALA A 45 -6.17 -19.09 2.78
CA ALA A 45 -7.52 -18.63 2.45
C ALA A 45 -7.45 -17.60 1.34
N GLU A 46 -8.52 -17.48 0.60
CA GLU A 46 -8.61 -16.46 -0.42
C GLU A 46 -8.92 -15.13 0.23
N LEU A 47 -8.24 -14.10 -0.20
CA LEU A 47 -8.43 -12.77 0.36
C LEU A 47 -9.27 -11.89 -0.54
N PHE A 48 -9.30 -12.20 -1.83
CA PHE A 48 -10.08 -11.45 -2.80
C PHE A 48 -11.01 -12.32 -3.60
N LYS A 49 -12.12 -11.72 -4.04
CA LYS A 49 -13.03 -12.35 -4.96
C LYS A 49 -13.06 -11.48 -6.19
N ARG A 50 -13.12 -12.11 -7.36
CA ARG A 50 -13.24 -11.35 -8.59
C ARG A 50 -14.69 -11.32 -9.00
N SER A 51 -15.13 -10.20 -9.51
CA SER A 51 -16.47 -10.07 -10.01
C SER A 51 -16.46 -9.14 -11.21
N TYR A 52 -17.59 -8.90 -11.83
CA TYR A 52 -17.72 -8.03 -12.93
C TYR A 52 -17.26 -6.66 -12.55
N THR A 53 -17.50 -6.20 -11.34
CA THR A 53 -17.19 -4.86 -10.91
C THR A 53 -15.76 -4.73 -10.41
N GLY A 54 -15.01 -5.80 -10.43
CA GLY A 54 -13.63 -5.75 -10.01
C GLY A 54 -13.34 -6.72 -8.88
N MET A 55 -12.40 -6.38 -8.04
CA MET A 55 -12.01 -7.24 -6.95
C MET A 55 -12.60 -6.73 -5.65
N THR A 56 -13.16 -7.65 -4.89
CA THR A 56 -13.68 -7.31 -3.56
C THR A 56 -13.02 -8.23 -2.55
N LEU A 57 -13.05 -7.84 -1.30
CA LEU A 57 -12.44 -8.65 -0.24
C LEU A 57 -13.37 -9.77 0.22
N THR A 58 -12.77 -10.90 0.56
CA THR A 58 -13.50 -11.93 1.27
C THR A 58 -13.53 -11.51 2.73
N GLN A 59 -14.20 -12.27 3.57
CA GLN A 59 -14.20 -11.99 5.01
C GLN A 59 -12.78 -12.07 5.58
N ARG A 60 -12.01 -13.07 5.13
CA ARG A 60 -10.63 -13.20 5.59
C ARG A 60 -9.80 -12.03 5.11
N GLY A 61 -10.11 -11.54 3.91
CA GLY A 61 -9.42 -10.37 3.39
C GLY A 61 -9.72 -9.15 4.22
N GLU A 62 -10.96 -8.99 4.66
CA GLU A 62 -11.34 -7.88 5.50
C GLU A 62 -10.63 -7.96 6.84
N ASP A 63 -10.57 -9.16 7.40
CA ASP A 63 -9.91 -9.37 8.67
C ASP A 63 -8.44 -8.99 8.56
N LEU A 64 -7.79 -9.42 7.50
CA LEU A 64 -6.39 -9.11 7.29
C LEU A 64 -6.18 -7.62 7.09
N PHE A 65 -7.05 -7.01 6.31
CA PHE A 65 -6.94 -5.57 6.05
C PHE A 65 -7.02 -4.79 7.36
N ASN A 66 -7.93 -5.17 8.23
CA ASN A 66 -8.09 -4.50 9.51
C ASN A 66 -6.86 -4.69 10.40
N GLU A 67 -6.22 -5.83 10.30
CA GLU A 67 -5.04 -6.10 11.12
C GLU A 67 -3.81 -5.38 10.60
N ILE A 68 -3.64 -5.30 9.29
CA ILE A 68 -2.43 -4.73 8.75
C ILE A 68 -2.45 -3.21 8.64
N THR A 69 -3.63 -2.61 8.62
CA THR A 69 -3.71 -1.16 8.47
C THR A 69 -2.94 -0.42 9.57
N PRO A 70 -3.15 -0.73 10.84
CA PRO A 70 -2.37 -0.06 11.88
C PRO A 70 -0.90 -0.46 11.85
N LEU A 71 -0.63 -1.68 11.42
CA LEU A 71 0.74 -2.16 11.33
C LEU A 71 1.51 -1.34 10.28
N LEU A 72 0.93 -1.15 9.12
CA LEU A 72 1.57 -0.38 8.07
C LEU A 72 1.75 1.08 8.48
N SER A 73 0.77 1.62 9.14
CA SER A 73 0.84 2.98 9.63
C SER A 73 1.98 3.13 10.62
N GLY A 74 2.10 2.18 11.53
CA GLY A 74 3.16 2.20 12.52
C GLY A 74 4.54 2.08 11.89
N PHE A 75 4.63 1.22 10.89
CA PHE A 75 5.89 1.01 10.21
C PHE A 75 6.32 2.30 9.49
N GLU A 76 5.37 2.96 8.85
CA GLU A 76 5.66 4.20 8.16
C GLU A 76 6.05 5.31 9.10
N GLN A 77 5.47 5.33 10.28
CA GLN A 77 5.86 6.29 11.29
C GLN A 77 7.30 6.08 11.72
N ILE A 78 7.70 4.84 11.85
CA ILE A 78 9.06 4.51 12.21
C ILE A 78 10.01 4.98 11.10
N GLU A 79 9.65 4.72 9.87
CA GLU A 79 10.46 5.14 8.75
C GLU A 79 10.65 6.65 8.74
N ARG A 80 9.59 7.39 8.94
CA ARG A 80 9.64 8.84 8.96
C ARG A 80 10.52 9.34 10.10
N LYS A 81 10.33 8.77 11.27
CA LYS A 81 11.03 9.18 12.46
C LYS A 81 12.52 9.00 12.36
N PHE A 82 12.93 7.90 11.80
CA PHE A 82 14.34 7.57 11.76
C PHE A 82 15.05 7.90 10.45
N SER A 83 14.33 8.34 9.46
CA SER A 83 14.91 8.71 8.20
C SER A 83 15.01 10.19 8.01
N GLN A 84 14.31 10.95 8.81
CA GLN A 84 14.23 12.36 8.59
C GLN A 84 15.54 13.10 8.69
N HIS A 85 16.50 12.61 9.32
CA HIS A 85 17.74 13.26 9.37
C HIS A 85 18.57 12.96 8.21
N LYS A 86 18.29 11.92 7.48
CA LYS A 86 19.14 11.47 6.48
C LYS A 86 18.88 12.15 5.21
N ASP A 87 17.73 12.09 4.74
CA ASP A 87 17.48 12.53 3.42
C ASP A 87 16.06 12.95 3.22
N THR A 88 15.77 14.11 3.63
CA THR A 88 14.46 14.69 3.51
C THR A 88 14.05 14.73 2.05
N GLN A 89 14.96 15.02 1.18
CA GLN A 89 14.67 15.10 -0.21
C GLN A 89 14.27 13.78 -0.79
N LYS A 90 14.89 12.74 -0.35
CA LYS A 90 14.59 11.42 -0.85
C LYS A 90 13.18 11.04 -0.46
N VAL A 91 12.79 11.31 0.75
CA VAL A 91 11.46 11.00 1.22
C VAL A 91 10.44 11.80 0.46
N LEU A 92 10.71 13.05 0.23
CA LEU A 92 9.83 13.92 -0.50
C LEU A 92 9.66 13.39 -1.91
N HIS A 93 10.73 13.01 -2.52
CA HIS A 93 10.71 12.50 -3.87
C HIS A 93 9.83 11.25 -4.00
N LEU A 94 9.97 10.34 -3.10
CA LEU A 94 9.17 9.14 -3.10
C LEU A 94 7.70 9.44 -2.94
N THR A 95 7.39 10.36 -2.08
CA THR A 95 6.03 10.74 -1.82
C THR A 95 5.40 11.36 -3.07
N VAL A 96 6.14 12.20 -3.72
CA VAL A 96 5.67 12.84 -4.92
C VAL A 96 5.42 11.83 -6.03
N CYS A 97 6.32 10.90 -6.18
CA CYS A 97 6.15 9.87 -7.18
C CYS A 97 4.90 9.05 -6.93
N ALA A 98 4.68 8.68 -5.71
CA ALA A 98 3.51 7.91 -5.38
C ALA A 98 2.26 8.71 -5.62
N HIS A 99 2.32 9.96 -5.33
CA HIS A 99 1.20 10.83 -5.44
C HIS A 99 0.76 11.02 -6.87
N GLN A 100 1.60 10.93 -7.80
CA GLN A 100 1.28 11.11 -9.15
C GLN A 100 0.43 10.04 -9.72
N ASN A 101 0.35 8.96 -9.08
CA ASN A 101 -0.35 7.88 -9.56
C ASN A 101 -1.73 7.88 -9.20
N SER A 102 -2.54 8.18 -9.79
CA SER A 102 -3.79 7.97 -9.64
C SER A 102 -4.59 8.32 -8.57
N VAL A 103 -5.49 8.03 -8.73
CA VAL A 103 -6.48 8.19 -7.97
C VAL A 103 -6.42 7.55 -6.77
N SER A 104 -5.97 6.52 -6.82
CA SER A 104 -5.78 5.77 -5.73
C SER A 104 -5.27 6.48 -4.75
N SER A 105 -4.86 7.29 -5.22
CA SER A 105 -4.29 8.08 -4.55
C SER A 105 -5.05 8.96 -3.69
N GLN A 106 -6.24 8.87 -3.59
CA GLN A 106 -6.91 9.65 -2.62
C GLN A 106 -6.34 9.30 -1.27
N ALA A 107 -6.12 8.07 -1.00
CA ALA A 107 -5.54 7.66 0.25
C ALA A 107 -4.10 8.08 0.30
N MET A 108 -3.42 7.94 -0.81
CA MET A 108 -2.01 8.31 -0.86
C MET A 108 -1.85 9.80 -0.70
N LEU A 109 -2.74 10.56 -1.23
CA LEU A 109 -2.70 11.98 -1.14
C LEU A 109 -2.94 12.41 0.29
N LYS A 110 -3.84 11.79 0.98
CA LYS A 110 -4.08 12.09 2.34
C LYS A 110 -2.86 11.79 3.16
N PHE A 111 -2.23 10.69 2.88
CA PHE A 111 -1.05 10.27 3.57
C PHE A 111 0.07 11.27 3.31
N TYR A 112 0.22 11.68 2.10
CA TYR A 112 1.24 12.63 1.72
C TYR A 112 1.04 13.97 2.46
N ASN A 113 -0.16 14.46 2.46
CA ASN A 113 -0.45 15.71 3.13
C ASN A 113 -0.23 15.66 4.62
N ALA A 114 -0.59 14.56 5.23
CA ALA A 114 -0.38 14.37 6.64
C ALA A 114 1.10 14.31 6.96
N TYR A 115 1.84 13.64 6.11
CA TYR A 115 3.26 13.46 6.26
C TYR A 115 3.96 14.82 6.17
N GLU A 116 3.61 15.61 5.22
CA GLU A 116 4.15 16.92 5.08
C GLU A 116 3.86 17.78 6.26
N LYS A 117 2.66 17.81 6.71
CA LYS A 117 2.27 18.58 7.80
C LYS A 117 2.97 18.22 9.04
N GLU A 118 3.14 16.96 9.25
CA GLU A 118 3.75 16.48 10.43
C GLU A 118 5.19 16.78 10.51
N HIS A 119 5.90 16.69 9.44
CA HIS A 119 7.33 16.81 9.44
C HIS A 119 7.88 18.11 8.96
N GLU A 120 7.12 18.80 8.25
CA GLU A 120 7.53 20.05 7.80
C GLU A 120 8.76 20.16 7.08
N TYR A 121 9.44 19.18 6.78
CA TYR A 121 10.69 19.27 6.16
C TYR A 121 10.55 19.28 4.72
N VAL A 122 9.39 19.14 4.31
CA VAL A 122 9.23 19.11 2.92
C VAL A 122 9.05 20.47 2.41
#